data_78f4e21fc8c0f1c859e8d4623127dd24
#
_entry.id   78f4e21fc8c0f1c859e8d4623127dd24
#
_cell.length_a   1.000
_cell.length_b   1.000
_cell.length_c   1.000
_cell.angle_alpha   90.00
_cell.angle_beta   90.00
_cell.angle_gamma   90.00
#
_symmetry.space_group_name_H-M   'P 1'
#
loop_
_entity.id
_entity.type
_entity.pdbx_description
1 polymer ?
#
loop_
_entity_poly.entity_id
_entity_poly.type
_entity_poly.pdbx_seq_one_letter_code
_entity_poly.pdbx_strand_id
1 'polypeptide(L)'
;MNRAELEQLTREEPTCTQCGSTVRMRSIVQVLTTELFGRSMSISEIAPPRPDIVGIGMSCWDGYAVPLAHRIGYTNTYYHQPPLLDITDIDPSMEGTLDFVISTDVYEHVAPPVSLAFTNTKRLLKPDGVFVFSVPFSHPGGEMHPTQEHFPNLFKYEIIEADGKFTLKNTTRSGEVEHFDNLVFHGGPGTTLEMRVFSEWSLLAELEQAGFQEVTIYSDSDLPHGIYWKNKWSVPVSARLAPKITKEKAANPPSSGLGRVRAKLASLLK
;
A
#
# COMPACT_ATOMS: atom_id res chain seq x y z
N MET A 1 2.03 -28.05 0.41
CA MET A 1 2.09 -27.53 -0.98
C MET A 1 3.47 -27.86 -1.53
N ASN A 2 3.54 -28.51 -2.68
CA ASN A 2 4.82 -28.81 -3.34
C ASN A 2 5.26 -27.60 -4.19
N ARG A 3 6.50 -27.66 -4.75
CA ARG A 3 7.06 -26.51 -5.51
C ARG A 3 6.22 -26.16 -6.76
N ALA A 4 5.70 -27.18 -7.46
CA ALA A 4 4.88 -26.94 -8.66
C ALA A 4 3.55 -26.25 -8.32
N GLU A 5 2.94 -26.56 -7.18
CA GLU A 5 1.75 -25.89 -6.68
C GLU A 5 2.06 -24.44 -6.26
N LEU A 6 3.22 -24.18 -5.64
CA LEU A 6 3.66 -22.83 -5.29
C LEU A 6 3.86 -21.96 -6.54
N GLU A 7 4.44 -22.53 -7.61
CA GLU A 7 4.70 -21.80 -8.86
C GLU A 7 3.42 -21.44 -9.64
N GLN A 8 2.28 -22.05 -9.29
CA GLN A 8 0.97 -21.71 -9.84
C GLN A 8 0.26 -20.59 -9.05
N LEU A 9 0.74 -20.24 -7.85
CA LEU A 9 0.15 -19.17 -7.08
C LEU A 9 0.35 -17.83 -7.78
N THR A 10 -0.74 -17.09 -7.92
CA THR A 10 -0.72 -15.71 -8.36
C THR A 10 -1.01 -14.78 -7.18
N ARG A 11 -0.67 -13.51 -7.32
CA ARG A 11 -0.90 -12.49 -6.29
C ARG A 11 -2.38 -12.30 -5.98
N GLU A 12 -3.24 -12.39 -7.02
CA GLU A 12 -4.66 -11.96 -6.96
C GLU A 12 -5.67 -13.11 -6.91
N GLU A 13 -5.25 -14.33 -7.22
CA GLU A 13 -6.20 -15.43 -7.18
C GLU A 13 -6.44 -15.94 -5.76
N PRO A 14 -7.70 -16.25 -5.39
CA PRO A 14 -8.02 -16.88 -4.12
C PRO A 14 -7.34 -18.26 -4.01
N THR A 15 -6.44 -18.40 -3.05
CA THR A 15 -5.68 -19.64 -2.86
C THR A 15 -5.90 -20.30 -1.49
N CYS A 16 -6.55 -19.60 -0.56
CA CYS A 16 -6.95 -20.20 0.71
C CYS A 16 -8.33 -20.83 0.57
N THR A 17 -8.41 -22.16 0.72
CA THR A 17 -9.68 -22.91 0.63
C THR A 17 -10.65 -22.64 1.79
N GLN A 18 -10.17 -22.07 2.90
CA GLN A 18 -10.99 -21.75 4.06
C GLN A 18 -11.62 -20.36 4.01
N CYS A 19 -10.86 -19.35 3.60
CA CYS A 19 -11.32 -17.96 3.65
C CYS A 19 -11.30 -17.24 2.29
N GLY A 20 -10.85 -17.88 1.21
CA GLY A 20 -10.77 -17.26 -0.10
C GLY A 20 -9.71 -16.17 -0.25
N SER A 21 -8.79 -16.02 0.73
CA SER A 21 -7.77 -14.97 0.65
C SER A 21 -6.76 -15.22 -0.46
N THR A 22 -6.28 -14.13 -1.06
CA THR A 22 -5.17 -14.12 -2.03
C THR A 22 -3.82 -14.00 -1.31
N VAL A 23 -2.72 -14.17 -2.05
CA VAL A 23 -1.37 -13.91 -1.51
C VAL A 23 -1.25 -12.46 -1.06
N ARG A 24 -1.76 -11.49 -1.84
CA ARG A 24 -1.76 -10.06 -1.48
C ARG A 24 -2.43 -9.80 -0.14
N MET A 25 -3.64 -10.30 0.07
CA MET A 25 -4.41 -10.07 1.29
C MET A 25 -3.72 -10.65 2.52
N ARG A 26 -3.15 -11.86 2.42
CA ARG A 26 -2.38 -12.46 3.52
C ARG A 26 -1.11 -11.69 3.83
N SER A 27 -0.42 -11.20 2.80
CA SER A 27 0.82 -10.45 3.00
C SER A 27 0.61 -9.09 3.69
N ILE A 28 -0.51 -8.41 3.43
CA ILE A 28 -0.87 -7.18 4.16
C ILE A 28 -1.08 -7.48 5.64
N VAL A 29 -1.81 -8.55 5.97
CA VAL A 29 -2.00 -8.99 7.37
C VAL A 29 -0.67 -9.36 8.02
N GLN A 30 0.20 -10.09 7.31
CA GLN A 30 1.55 -10.43 7.76
C GLN A 30 2.36 -9.19 8.10
N VAL A 31 2.42 -8.21 7.17
CA VAL A 31 3.18 -6.98 7.39
C VAL A 31 2.61 -6.20 8.56
N LEU A 32 1.29 -6.00 8.60
CA LEU A 32 0.64 -5.30 9.70
C LEU A 32 0.97 -5.93 11.06
N THR A 33 0.82 -7.25 11.17
CA THR A 33 1.06 -7.93 12.44
C THR A 33 2.54 -7.93 12.82
N THR A 34 3.44 -8.06 11.85
CA THR A 34 4.89 -7.92 12.07
C THR A 34 5.23 -6.54 12.58
N GLU A 35 4.62 -5.51 12.02
CA GLU A 35 4.86 -4.13 12.42
C GLU A 35 4.27 -3.79 13.79
N LEU A 36 3.06 -4.24 14.10
CA LEU A 36 2.40 -3.95 15.37
C LEU A 36 2.89 -4.83 16.53
N PHE A 37 3.14 -6.13 16.27
CA PHE A 37 3.40 -7.12 17.33
C PHE A 37 4.80 -7.76 17.25
N GLY A 38 5.64 -7.37 16.28
CA GLY A 38 7.00 -7.88 16.12
C GLY A 38 7.11 -9.28 15.50
N ARG A 39 6.00 -9.89 15.10
CA ARG A 39 5.95 -11.20 14.44
C ARG A 39 4.78 -11.32 13.47
N SER A 40 4.96 -12.13 12.43
CA SER A 40 3.87 -12.58 11.56
C SER A 40 2.89 -13.45 12.33
N MET A 41 1.60 -13.16 12.20
CA MET A 41 0.53 -13.92 12.84
C MET A 41 -0.80 -13.75 12.11
N SER A 42 -1.70 -14.72 12.26
CA SER A 42 -3.07 -14.59 11.79
C SER A 42 -3.87 -13.62 12.65
N ILE A 43 -4.95 -13.05 12.09
CA ILE A 43 -5.82 -12.12 12.85
C ILE A 43 -6.42 -12.81 14.10
N SER A 44 -6.73 -14.10 14.02
CA SER A 44 -7.28 -14.87 15.15
C SER A 44 -6.32 -14.99 16.32
N GLU A 45 -5.00 -14.92 16.08
CA GLU A 45 -3.97 -14.96 17.12
C GLU A 45 -3.82 -13.64 17.88
N ILE A 46 -4.47 -12.55 17.43
CA ILE A 46 -4.55 -11.30 18.20
C ILE A 46 -5.53 -11.52 19.35
N ALA A 47 -5.01 -12.05 20.46
CA ALA A 47 -5.79 -12.38 21.65
C ALA A 47 -4.99 -12.03 22.91
N PRO A 48 -5.59 -11.32 23.89
CA PRO A 48 -6.92 -10.71 23.84
C PRO A 48 -7.03 -9.60 22.80
N PRO A 49 -8.25 -9.15 22.43
CA PRO A 49 -8.43 -8.00 21.56
C PRO A 49 -7.73 -6.74 22.10
N ARG A 50 -7.25 -5.91 21.17
CA ARG A 50 -6.46 -4.70 21.44
C ARG A 50 -7.16 -3.46 20.82
N PRO A 51 -8.33 -3.03 21.34
CA PRO A 51 -9.05 -1.86 20.82
C PRO A 51 -8.28 -0.54 21.01
N ASP A 52 -7.23 -0.56 21.83
CA ASP A 52 -6.29 0.54 22.05
C ASP A 52 -5.36 0.78 20.87
N ILE A 53 -5.20 -0.18 19.95
CA ILE A 53 -4.46 -0.02 18.70
C ILE A 53 -5.46 0.46 17.63
N VAL A 54 -5.35 1.74 17.26
CA VAL A 54 -6.33 2.40 16.39
C VAL A 54 -5.76 2.62 14.99
N GLY A 55 -6.53 2.24 13.98
CA GLY A 55 -6.12 2.46 12.58
C GLY A 55 -7.26 2.38 11.60
N ILE A 56 -6.94 2.72 10.36
CA ILE A 56 -7.89 2.71 9.26
C ILE A 56 -7.37 1.91 8.07
N GLY A 57 -8.29 1.46 7.22
CA GLY A 57 -8.01 0.93 5.89
C GLY A 57 -8.75 1.71 4.83
N MET A 58 -8.19 1.77 3.62
CA MET A 58 -8.78 2.42 2.45
C MET A 58 -9.32 1.35 1.51
N SER A 59 -10.66 1.15 1.50
CA SER A 59 -11.37 0.18 0.65
C SER A 59 -10.81 -1.24 0.74
N CYS A 60 -10.41 -1.65 1.95
CA CYS A 60 -9.81 -2.95 2.18
C CYS A 60 -10.84 -4.09 1.99
N TRP A 61 -10.36 -5.26 1.58
CA TRP A 61 -11.19 -6.44 1.43
C TRP A 61 -11.82 -6.89 2.75
N ASP A 62 -13.13 -7.09 2.77
CA ASP A 62 -13.89 -7.44 3.97
C ASP A 62 -13.45 -8.74 4.63
N GLY A 63 -12.88 -9.68 3.86
CA GLY A 63 -12.40 -10.95 4.40
C GLY A 63 -11.28 -10.83 5.44
N TYR A 64 -10.53 -9.72 5.47
CA TYR A 64 -9.64 -9.40 6.59
C TYR A 64 -10.08 -8.16 7.38
N ALA A 65 -10.76 -7.20 6.74
CA ALA A 65 -11.17 -5.96 7.37
C ALA A 65 -12.16 -6.21 8.52
N VAL A 66 -13.18 -7.02 8.28
CA VAL A 66 -14.18 -7.38 9.30
C VAL A 66 -13.56 -8.16 10.47
N PRO A 67 -12.80 -9.26 10.27
CA PRO A 67 -12.10 -9.92 11.38
C PRO A 67 -11.15 -9.01 12.14
N LEU A 68 -10.46 -8.10 11.44
CA LEU A 68 -9.51 -7.16 12.06
C LEU A 68 -10.23 -6.19 13.00
N ALA A 69 -11.38 -5.64 12.59
CA ALA A 69 -12.20 -4.75 13.41
C ALA A 69 -12.71 -5.40 14.71
N HIS A 70 -12.81 -6.73 14.76
CA HIS A 70 -13.12 -7.47 16.00
C HIS A 70 -11.92 -7.66 16.93
N ARG A 71 -10.71 -7.34 16.50
CA ARG A 71 -9.47 -7.59 17.25
C ARG A 71 -8.72 -6.35 17.65
N ILE A 72 -8.81 -5.29 16.86
CA ILE A 72 -8.15 -3.99 17.11
C ILE A 72 -9.13 -2.86 16.80
N GLY A 73 -8.78 -1.61 17.15
CA GLY A 73 -9.56 -0.42 16.84
C GLY A 73 -9.46 -0.04 15.36
N TYR A 74 -10.02 -0.88 14.48
CA TYR A 74 -9.91 -0.72 13.04
C TYR A 74 -11.22 -0.26 12.39
N THR A 75 -11.12 0.70 11.48
CA THR A 75 -12.23 1.17 10.63
C THR A 75 -11.83 1.07 9.16
N ASN A 76 -12.62 0.33 8.36
CA ASN A 76 -12.46 0.36 6.90
C ASN A 76 -13.16 1.60 6.34
N THR A 77 -12.43 2.46 5.63
CA THR A 77 -12.95 3.70 5.03
C THR A 77 -13.04 3.58 3.52
N TYR A 78 -13.83 4.42 2.91
CA TYR A 78 -14.10 4.39 1.47
C TYR A 78 -14.13 5.80 0.89
N TYR A 79 -13.84 5.91 -0.41
CA TYR A 79 -13.90 7.19 -1.12
C TYR A 79 -15.33 7.63 -1.45
N HIS A 80 -16.23 6.68 -1.74
CA HIS A 80 -17.58 6.96 -2.26
C HIS A 80 -18.73 6.65 -1.29
N GLN A 81 -18.44 6.04 -0.15
CA GLN A 81 -19.46 5.64 0.84
C GLN A 81 -18.94 5.74 2.27
N PRO A 82 -19.82 5.96 3.25
CA PRO A 82 -19.41 5.99 4.66
C PRO A 82 -18.83 4.65 5.15
N PRO A 83 -17.82 4.70 6.04
CA PRO A 83 -17.11 5.88 6.52
C PRO A 83 -16.23 6.50 5.42
N LEU A 84 -16.45 7.80 5.14
CA LEU A 84 -15.74 8.50 4.06
C LEU A 84 -14.30 8.84 4.44
N LEU A 85 -13.38 8.66 3.50
CA LEU A 85 -12.04 9.22 3.54
C LEU A 85 -11.60 9.61 2.13
N ASP A 86 -11.34 10.89 1.93
CA ASP A 86 -10.52 11.37 0.82
C ASP A 86 -9.10 11.62 1.36
N ILE A 87 -8.15 10.78 0.95
CA ILE A 87 -6.76 10.90 1.41
C ILE A 87 -6.09 12.19 0.92
N THR A 88 -6.66 12.86 -0.08
CA THR A 88 -6.17 14.16 -0.57
C THR A 88 -6.71 15.34 0.24
N ASP A 89 -7.79 15.14 1.02
CA ASP A 89 -8.44 16.18 1.85
C ASP A 89 -8.92 15.58 3.19
N ILE A 90 -7.98 15.34 4.09
CA ILE A 90 -8.25 14.72 5.39
C ILE A 90 -8.83 15.72 6.39
N ASP A 91 -9.70 15.22 7.28
CA ASP A 91 -10.18 15.99 8.43
C ASP A 91 -8.98 16.26 9.39
N PRO A 92 -8.66 17.55 9.69
CA PRO A 92 -7.59 17.89 10.61
C PRO A 92 -7.71 17.25 12.00
N SER A 93 -8.92 16.90 12.44
CA SER A 93 -9.15 16.22 13.73
C SER A 93 -8.59 14.81 13.78
N MET A 94 -8.28 14.20 12.63
CA MET A 94 -7.69 12.86 12.53
C MET A 94 -6.16 12.89 12.63
N GLU A 95 -5.52 14.06 12.60
CA GLU A 95 -4.06 14.15 12.59
C GLU A 95 -3.43 13.60 13.88
N GLY A 96 -2.41 12.77 13.72
CA GLY A 96 -1.65 12.17 14.82
C GLY A 96 -2.46 11.20 15.70
N THR A 97 -3.59 10.68 15.20
CA THR A 97 -4.48 9.83 16.00
C THR A 97 -4.32 8.33 15.72
N LEU A 98 -3.71 7.93 14.60
CA LEU A 98 -3.68 6.56 14.15
C LEU A 98 -2.35 5.86 14.46
N ASP A 99 -2.43 4.63 14.96
CA ASP A 99 -1.28 3.74 15.12
C ASP A 99 -0.87 3.11 13.79
N PHE A 100 -1.83 2.94 12.86
CA PHE A 100 -1.55 2.43 11.54
C PHE A 100 -2.56 2.89 10.49
N VAL A 101 -2.12 2.87 9.23
CA VAL A 101 -2.96 3.05 8.04
C VAL A 101 -2.69 1.88 7.09
N ILE A 102 -3.74 1.30 6.51
CA ILE A 102 -3.64 0.27 5.45
C ILE A 102 -4.17 0.83 4.14
N SER A 103 -3.42 0.63 3.05
CA SER A 103 -3.86 0.95 1.69
C SER A 103 -3.40 -0.15 0.74
N THR A 104 -4.31 -0.77 0.01
CA THR A 104 -3.97 -1.83 -0.94
C THR A 104 -4.45 -1.45 -2.32
N ASP A 105 -3.49 -1.14 -3.20
CA ASP A 105 -3.73 -0.77 -4.59
C ASP A 105 -4.78 0.38 -4.69
N VAL A 106 -4.43 1.53 -4.06
CA VAL A 106 -5.26 2.75 -4.03
C VAL A 106 -4.51 3.96 -4.57
N TYR A 107 -3.21 4.10 -4.25
CA TYR A 107 -2.45 5.32 -4.56
C TYR A 107 -2.19 5.51 -6.05
N GLU A 108 -2.20 4.45 -6.82
CA GLU A 108 -2.17 4.49 -8.27
C GLU A 108 -3.41 5.14 -8.89
N HIS A 109 -4.49 5.26 -8.13
CA HIS A 109 -5.76 5.87 -8.56
C HIS A 109 -5.94 7.31 -8.07
N VAL A 110 -5.08 7.78 -7.19
CA VAL A 110 -5.15 9.15 -6.66
C VAL A 110 -4.77 10.16 -7.75
N ALA A 111 -5.62 11.13 -8.01
CA ALA A 111 -5.31 12.20 -8.96
C ALA A 111 -4.03 12.95 -8.58
N PRO A 112 -3.22 13.42 -9.54
CA PRO A 112 -2.00 14.16 -9.25
C PRO A 112 -2.27 15.51 -8.54
N PRO A 113 -1.40 15.94 -7.60
CA PRO A 113 -0.14 15.30 -7.22
C PRO A 113 -0.32 14.23 -6.13
N VAL A 114 0.20 13.02 -6.37
CA VAL A 114 0.09 11.91 -5.41
C VAL A 114 0.86 12.16 -4.12
N SER A 115 1.86 13.03 -4.12
CA SER A 115 2.61 13.47 -2.93
C SER A 115 1.70 13.98 -1.81
N LEU A 116 0.53 14.53 -2.16
CA LEU A 116 -0.45 14.99 -1.17
C LEU A 116 -1.02 13.82 -0.36
N ALA A 117 -1.31 12.68 -1.01
CA ALA A 117 -1.80 11.48 -0.32
C ALA A 117 -0.73 10.92 0.65
N PHE A 118 0.55 10.85 0.25
CA PHE A 118 1.63 10.42 1.15
C PHE A 118 1.81 11.39 2.32
N THR A 119 1.76 12.69 2.07
CA THR A 119 1.84 13.73 3.11
C THR A 119 0.68 13.62 4.10
N ASN A 120 -0.54 13.44 3.62
CA ASN A 120 -1.72 13.32 4.48
C ASN A 120 -1.71 11.99 5.26
N THR A 121 -1.26 10.89 4.66
CA THR A 121 -1.07 9.65 5.41
C THR A 121 -0.09 9.81 6.56
N LYS A 122 1.02 10.50 6.33
CA LYS A 122 1.95 10.85 7.39
C LYS A 122 1.28 11.68 8.49
N ARG A 123 0.43 12.67 8.13
CA ARG A 123 -0.27 13.52 9.11
C ARG A 123 -1.26 12.72 9.97
N LEU A 124 -1.93 11.70 9.42
CA LEU A 124 -2.84 10.82 10.16
C LEU A 124 -2.14 10.00 11.24
N LEU A 125 -0.87 9.64 11.02
CA LEU A 125 -0.14 8.72 11.89
C LEU A 125 0.40 9.41 13.15
N LYS A 126 0.33 8.69 14.29
CA LYS A 126 1.10 8.98 15.49
C LYS A 126 2.60 8.92 15.19
N PRO A 127 3.48 9.51 16.03
CA PRO A 127 4.93 9.53 15.80
C PRO A 127 5.57 8.15 15.61
N ASP A 128 5.02 7.10 16.23
CA ASP A 128 5.46 5.71 16.12
C ASP A 128 4.54 4.86 15.22
N GLY A 129 3.59 5.49 14.55
CA GLY A 129 2.65 4.86 13.65
C GLY A 129 3.30 4.25 12.42
N VAL A 130 2.56 3.37 11.72
CA VAL A 130 3.02 2.67 10.52
C VAL A 130 2.01 2.76 9.38
N PHE A 131 2.50 3.04 8.20
CA PHE A 131 1.77 2.90 6.94
C PHE A 131 2.11 1.55 6.33
N VAL A 132 1.10 0.70 6.09
CA VAL A 132 1.22 -0.61 5.44
C VAL A 132 0.45 -0.57 4.14
N PHE A 133 1.11 -0.79 3.01
CA PHE A 133 0.45 -0.60 1.73
C PHE A 133 1.03 -1.47 0.61
N SER A 134 0.30 -1.56 -0.48
CA SER A 134 0.76 -2.01 -1.78
C SER A 134 0.29 -1.07 -2.88
N VAL A 135 1.08 -0.97 -3.93
CA VAL A 135 0.77 -0.29 -5.20
C VAL A 135 1.43 -1.09 -6.33
N PRO A 136 0.94 -0.99 -7.57
CA PRO A 136 1.69 -1.47 -8.71
C PRO A 136 3.02 -0.70 -8.82
N PHE A 137 4.15 -1.40 -8.62
CA PHE A 137 5.46 -0.83 -8.90
C PHE A 137 6.37 -1.85 -9.55
N SER A 138 7.16 -1.37 -10.52
CA SER A 138 8.18 -2.18 -11.15
C SER A 138 9.43 -2.22 -10.28
N HIS A 139 9.99 -3.41 -10.11
CA HIS A 139 11.30 -3.61 -9.49
C HIS A 139 12.30 -4.05 -10.59
N PRO A 140 12.75 -3.12 -11.43
CA PRO A 140 13.69 -3.42 -12.50
C PRO A 140 15.10 -3.31 -11.94
N GLY A 141 15.71 -4.37 -11.53
CA GLY A 141 17.13 -4.63 -11.44
C GLY A 141 18.16 -3.49 -11.42
N GLY A 142 17.84 -2.35 -10.82
CA GLY A 142 18.78 -1.27 -10.54
C GLY A 142 18.75 -0.03 -11.46
N GLU A 143 17.87 0.06 -12.45
CA GLU A 143 17.73 1.31 -13.22
C GLU A 143 16.75 2.27 -12.53
N MET A 144 17.16 3.53 -12.36
CA MET A 144 16.31 4.59 -11.81
C MET A 144 15.35 5.07 -12.90
N HIS A 145 14.11 4.59 -12.84
CA HIS A 145 13.05 5.11 -13.70
C HIS A 145 12.09 5.99 -12.88
N PRO A 146 11.60 7.10 -13.45
CA PRO A 146 10.53 7.88 -12.82
C PRO A 146 9.23 7.07 -12.79
N THR A 147 8.30 7.46 -11.91
CA THR A 147 6.90 7.01 -11.98
C THR A 147 6.34 7.34 -13.36
N GLN A 148 5.67 6.39 -13.98
CA GLN A 148 4.95 6.61 -15.23
C GLN A 148 3.58 7.21 -14.90
N GLU A 149 3.46 8.52 -14.98
CA GLU A 149 2.17 9.23 -14.91
C GLU A 149 1.44 9.12 -16.25
N HIS A 150 0.21 8.61 -16.22
CA HIS A 150 -0.61 8.52 -17.45
C HIS A 150 -1.18 9.87 -17.84
N PHE A 151 -1.44 10.74 -16.87
CA PHE A 151 -2.08 12.05 -17.07
C PHE A 151 -1.33 13.17 -16.32
N PRO A 152 -0.10 13.54 -16.73
CA PRO A 152 0.77 14.42 -15.94
C PRO A 152 0.21 15.84 -15.78
N ASN A 153 -0.65 16.31 -16.70
CA ASN A 153 -1.24 17.65 -16.69
C ASN A 153 -2.70 17.64 -16.20
N LEU A 154 -3.14 16.57 -15.52
CA LEU A 154 -4.53 16.40 -15.11
C LEU A 154 -4.96 17.56 -14.19
N PHE A 155 -6.07 18.23 -14.57
CA PHE A 155 -6.62 19.31 -13.75
C PHE A 155 -8.15 19.29 -13.70
N LYS A 156 -8.83 19.54 -14.81
CA LYS A 156 -10.29 19.42 -14.91
C LYS A 156 -10.59 18.35 -15.94
N TYR A 157 -11.05 17.22 -15.50
CA TYR A 157 -11.26 16.10 -16.39
C TYR A 157 -12.65 15.48 -16.24
N GLU A 158 -13.06 14.85 -17.29
CA GLU A 158 -14.25 14.00 -17.36
C GLU A 158 -13.92 12.73 -18.14
N ILE A 159 -14.53 11.60 -17.76
CA ILE A 159 -14.45 10.36 -18.51
C ILE A 159 -15.74 10.24 -19.31
N ILE A 160 -15.60 10.15 -20.62
CA ILE A 160 -16.70 10.09 -21.59
C ILE A 160 -16.77 8.65 -22.09
N GLU A 161 -17.95 8.04 -22.02
CA GLU A 161 -18.24 6.76 -22.65
C GLU A 161 -19.06 6.97 -23.90
N ALA A 162 -18.57 6.44 -25.03
CA ALA A 162 -19.30 6.42 -26.28
C ALA A 162 -19.04 5.08 -27.01
N ASP A 163 -20.07 4.38 -27.39
CA ASP A 163 -20.01 3.09 -28.12
C ASP A 163 -19.10 2.05 -27.41
N GLY A 164 -19.15 2.00 -26.07
CA GLY A 164 -18.36 1.09 -25.24
C GLY A 164 -16.87 1.44 -25.15
N LYS A 165 -16.49 2.63 -25.60
CA LYS A 165 -15.13 3.18 -25.50
C LYS A 165 -15.10 4.33 -24.50
N PHE A 166 -14.03 4.38 -23.71
CA PHE A 166 -13.82 5.43 -22.73
C PHE A 166 -12.71 6.35 -23.18
N THR A 167 -12.97 7.66 -23.14
CA THR A 167 -12.00 8.72 -23.41
C THR A 167 -11.95 9.65 -22.19
N LEU A 168 -10.75 9.94 -21.68
CA LEU A 168 -10.58 10.99 -20.69
C LEU A 168 -10.30 12.29 -21.42
N LYS A 169 -11.13 13.30 -21.18
CA LYS A 169 -10.92 14.68 -21.64
C LYS A 169 -10.47 15.50 -20.44
N ASN A 170 -9.30 16.09 -20.56
CA ASN A 170 -8.70 16.97 -19.55
C ASN A 170 -8.62 18.40 -20.08
N THR A 171 -8.90 19.38 -19.23
CA THR A 171 -8.51 20.76 -19.46
C THR A 171 -7.42 21.11 -18.48
N THR A 172 -6.21 21.34 -18.98
CA THR A 172 -5.03 21.66 -18.17
C THR A 172 -5.18 23.00 -17.43
N ARG A 173 -4.29 23.29 -16.49
CA ARG A 173 -4.26 24.61 -15.81
C ARG A 173 -4.01 25.79 -16.77
N SER A 174 -3.35 25.56 -17.92
CA SER A 174 -3.13 26.55 -18.97
C SER A 174 -4.34 26.73 -19.89
N GLY A 175 -5.38 25.90 -19.77
CA GLY A 175 -6.58 25.92 -20.62
C GLY A 175 -6.46 25.05 -21.88
N GLU A 176 -5.38 24.32 -22.06
CA GLU A 176 -5.22 23.36 -23.15
C GLU A 176 -6.11 22.13 -22.93
N VAL A 177 -6.70 21.60 -24.01
CA VAL A 177 -7.55 20.41 -23.96
C VAL A 177 -6.77 19.20 -24.43
N GLU A 178 -6.67 18.19 -23.59
CA GLU A 178 -6.03 16.91 -23.88
C GLU A 178 -7.07 15.80 -23.93
N HIS A 179 -6.86 14.79 -24.79
CA HIS A 179 -7.70 13.60 -24.91
C HIS A 179 -6.84 12.35 -24.80
N PHE A 180 -7.30 11.38 -24.00
CA PHE A 180 -6.62 10.10 -23.75
C PHE A 180 -7.61 8.95 -23.96
N ASP A 181 -7.30 8.05 -24.90
CA ASP A 181 -8.20 6.96 -25.29
C ASP A 181 -7.79 5.59 -24.71
N ASN A 182 -6.52 5.44 -24.28
CA ASN A 182 -6.00 4.18 -23.77
C ASN A 182 -6.09 4.16 -22.23
N LEU A 183 -7.30 4.14 -21.69
CA LEU A 183 -7.52 4.18 -20.26
C LEU A 183 -7.38 2.78 -19.66
N VAL A 184 -6.66 2.67 -18.56
CA VAL A 184 -6.53 1.43 -17.77
C VAL A 184 -7.44 1.54 -16.56
N PHE A 185 -8.37 0.59 -16.42
CA PHE A 185 -9.29 0.53 -15.29
C PHE A 185 -9.04 -0.72 -14.46
N HIS A 186 -9.07 -0.58 -13.14
CA HIS A 186 -9.08 -1.70 -12.22
C HIS A 186 -10.51 -1.95 -11.72
N GLY A 187 -10.93 -3.23 -11.66
CA GLY A 187 -12.31 -3.59 -11.28
C GLY A 187 -13.31 -3.59 -12.43
N GLY A 188 -12.88 -3.34 -13.66
CA GLY A 188 -13.71 -3.37 -14.88
C GLY A 188 -13.77 -2.01 -15.59
N PRO A 189 -14.23 -2.01 -16.87
CA PRO A 189 -14.30 -0.80 -17.68
C PRO A 189 -15.13 0.31 -17.00
N GLY A 190 -14.59 1.53 -16.99
CA GLY A 190 -15.28 2.70 -16.43
C GLY A 190 -15.30 2.79 -14.90
N THR A 191 -14.65 1.86 -14.17
CA THR A 191 -14.66 1.84 -12.69
C THR A 191 -13.54 2.72 -12.12
N THR A 192 -12.41 2.13 -11.73
CA THR A 192 -11.32 2.84 -11.07
C THR A 192 -10.17 3.06 -12.05
N LEU A 193 -9.94 4.31 -12.43
CA LEU A 193 -8.90 4.66 -13.42
C LEU A 193 -7.52 4.62 -12.80
N GLU A 194 -6.58 3.94 -13.46
CA GLU A 194 -5.16 3.99 -13.11
C GLU A 194 -4.55 5.31 -13.57
N MET A 195 -4.03 6.09 -12.62
CA MET A 195 -3.39 7.38 -12.89
C MET A 195 -1.90 7.21 -13.17
N ARG A 196 -1.27 6.17 -12.60
CA ARG A 196 0.17 5.93 -12.68
C ARG A 196 0.60 4.51 -12.39
N VAL A 197 1.78 4.17 -12.86
CA VAL A 197 2.58 3.02 -12.39
C VAL A 197 3.83 3.55 -11.70
N PHE A 198 4.01 3.19 -10.42
CA PHE A 198 5.18 3.62 -9.66
C PHE A 198 6.44 2.86 -10.11
N SER A 199 7.59 3.51 -10.04
CA SER A 199 8.86 2.80 -9.92
C SER A 199 9.23 2.66 -8.44
N GLU A 200 10.02 1.65 -8.09
CA GLU A 200 10.52 1.50 -6.71
C GLU A 200 11.27 2.76 -6.25
N TRP A 201 12.14 3.28 -7.11
CA TRP A 201 12.91 4.48 -6.79
C TRP A 201 12.03 5.70 -6.49
N SER A 202 11.07 6.01 -7.36
CA SER A 202 10.20 7.17 -7.15
C SER A 202 9.21 6.96 -6.01
N LEU A 203 8.77 5.72 -5.75
CA LEU A 203 7.95 5.41 -4.58
C LEU A 203 8.72 5.68 -3.28
N LEU A 204 9.98 5.25 -3.19
CA LEU A 204 10.84 5.54 -2.05
C LEU A 204 11.10 7.04 -1.88
N ALA A 205 11.29 7.78 -2.99
CA ALA A 205 11.47 9.21 -2.96
C ALA A 205 10.21 9.96 -2.47
N GLU A 206 9.01 9.55 -2.88
CA GLU A 206 7.74 10.10 -2.39
C GLU A 206 7.57 9.89 -0.88
N LEU A 207 7.89 8.70 -0.39
CA LEU A 207 7.85 8.39 1.05
C LEU A 207 8.85 9.24 1.85
N GLU A 208 10.09 9.39 1.35
CA GLU A 208 11.10 10.23 1.99
C GLU A 208 10.68 11.70 2.03
N GLN A 209 10.19 12.24 0.91
CA GLN A 209 9.69 13.62 0.82
C GLN A 209 8.50 13.88 1.75
N ALA A 210 7.62 12.89 1.92
CA ALA A 210 6.53 12.96 2.88
C ALA A 210 7.02 12.90 4.35
N GLY A 211 8.27 12.48 4.59
CA GLY A 211 8.90 12.43 5.91
C GLY A 211 8.92 11.07 6.58
N PHE A 212 8.69 9.98 5.84
CA PHE A 212 8.93 8.63 6.33
C PHE A 212 10.43 8.35 6.37
N GLN A 213 10.92 7.77 7.48
CA GLN A 213 12.35 7.56 7.73
C GLN A 213 12.78 6.09 7.65
N GLU A 214 11.88 5.16 7.92
CA GLU A 214 12.14 3.72 7.79
C GLU A 214 11.12 3.11 6.84
N VAL A 215 11.61 2.57 5.71
CA VAL A 215 10.79 1.89 4.70
C VAL A 215 11.28 0.46 4.56
N THR A 216 10.37 -0.50 4.59
CA THR A 216 10.68 -1.92 4.40
C THR A 216 9.80 -2.49 3.29
N ILE A 217 10.44 -3.07 2.26
CA ILE A 217 9.77 -3.80 1.18
C ILE A 217 9.77 -5.29 1.55
N TYR A 218 8.59 -5.89 1.63
CA TYR A 218 8.39 -7.29 2.06
C TYR A 218 8.32 -8.21 0.85
N SER A 219 9.47 -8.51 0.26
CA SER A 219 9.60 -9.36 -0.93
C SER A 219 9.95 -10.82 -0.63
N ASP A 220 10.10 -11.19 0.64
CA ASP A 220 10.37 -12.56 1.05
C ASP A 220 9.07 -13.35 1.21
N SER A 221 9.11 -14.62 0.84
CA SER A 221 7.98 -15.53 1.02
C SER A 221 7.83 -15.94 2.49
N ASP A 222 6.58 -16.04 2.95
CA ASP A 222 6.22 -16.60 4.26
C ASP A 222 5.32 -17.82 4.06
N LEU A 223 5.94 -18.96 3.80
CA LEU A 223 5.23 -20.21 3.46
C LEU A 223 4.30 -20.70 4.57
N PRO A 224 4.63 -20.60 5.88
CA PRO A 224 3.70 -20.92 6.95
C PRO A 224 2.36 -20.19 6.87
N HIS A 225 2.36 -18.94 6.36
CA HIS A 225 1.15 -18.13 6.15
C HIS A 225 0.64 -18.16 4.71
N GLY A 226 1.18 -19.05 3.86
CA GLY A 226 0.76 -19.21 2.47
C GLY A 226 1.11 -18.02 1.58
N ILE A 227 2.20 -17.32 1.87
CA ILE A 227 2.71 -16.20 1.08
C ILE A 227 3.91 -16.69 0.27
N TYR A 228 3.76 -16.66 -1.05
CA TYR A 228 4.81 -16.99 -1.99
C TYR A 228 4.83 -15.96 -3.12
N TRP A 229 5.99 -15.33 -3.32
CA TRP A 229 6.20 -14.35 -4.37
C TRP A 229 6.96 -14.98 -5.54
N LYS A 230 6.24 -15.30 -6.61
CA LYS A 230 6.84 -15.72 -7.88
C LYS A 230 7.53 -14.54 -8.56
N ASN A 231 6.87 -13.39 -8.54
CA ASN A 231 7.37 -12.12 -9.05
C ASN A 231 7.40 -11.10 -7.91
N LYS A 232 8.41 -10.26 -7.89
CA LYS A 232 8.61 -9.27 -6.83
C LYS A 232 8.08 -7.87 -7.21
N TRP A 233 7.02 -7.81 -7.98
CA TRP A 233 6.33 -6.56 -8.26
C TRP A 233 5.09 -6.43 -7.36
N SER A 234 4.71 -5.20 -7.02
CA SER A 234 3.55 -4.90 -6.15
C SER A 234 3.56 -5.67 -4.81
N VAL A 235 4.73 -5.96 -4.27
CA VAL A 235 4.85 -6.54 -2.93
C VAL A 235 4.50 -5.51 -1.86
N PRO A 236 4.06 -5.92 -0.66
CA PRO A 236 3.70 -4.96 0.37
C PRO A 236 4.90 -4.20 0.93
N VAL A 237 4.63 -2.99 1.35
CA VAL A 237 5.61 -2.06 1.94
C VAL A 237 5.09 -1.58 3.28
N SER A 238 5.99 -1.44 4.26
CA SER A 238 5.74 -0.63 5.45
C SER A 238 6.60 0.63 5.44
N ALA A 239 6.04 1.73 5.96
CA ALA A 239 6.76 2.97 6.13
C ALA A 239 6.46 3.59 7.50
N ARG A 240 7.51 4.07 8.23
CA ARG A 240 7.43 4.66 9.56
C ARG A 240 8.05 6.05 9.60
N LEU A 241 7.54 6.89 10.50
CA LEU A 241 8.05 8.24 10.72
C LEU A 241 9.36 8.27 11.51
N ALA A 242 9.59 7.25 12.34
CA ALA A 242 10.83 7.06 13.08
C ALA A 242 11.26 5.58 13.04
N PRO A 243 12.57 5.29 13.14
CA PRO A 243 13.04 3.93 13.22
C PRO A 243 12.43 3.19 14.41
N LYS A 244 11.99 1.95 14.19
CA LYS A 244 11.48 1.09 15.25
C LYS A 244 12.58 0.86 16.30
N ILE A 245 12.35 1.32 17.51
CA ILE A 245 13.27 1.08 18.63
C ILE A 245 13.09 -0.39 19.04
N THR A 246 13.90 -1.27 18.46
CA THR A 246 13.98 -2.65 18.94
C THR A 246 14.75 -2.67 20.26
N LYS A 247 14.12 -3.09 21.36
CA LYS A 247 14.76 -3.28 22.68
C LYS A 247 15.88 -4.33 22.67
N GLU A 248 16.25 -4.90 21.52
CA GLU A 248 17.23 -5.98 21.36
C GLU A 248 18.63 -5.55 20.87
N LYS A 249 19.02 -4.30 21.04
CA LYS A 249 20.45 -3.96 20.81
C LYS A 249 21.36 -4.17 22.02
N ALA A 250 20.94 -4.96 23.02
CA ALA A 250 21.74 -5.23 24.22
C ALA A 250 22.26 -6.67 24.35
N ALA A 251 21.96 -7.63 23.44
CA ALA A 251 22.48 -8.99 23.55
C ALA A 251 22.50 -9.71 22.19
N ASN A 252 23.72 -10.04 21.74
CA ASN A 252 24.15 -11.02 20.73
C ASN A 252 24.10 -10.66 19.23
N PRO A 253 25.17 -11.07 18.46
CA PRO A 253 25.31 -10.82 17.05
C PRO A 253 24.41 -11.74 16.20
N PRO A 254 24.07 -11.35 14.94
CA PRO A 254 23.06 -12.02 14.15
C PRO A 254 23.56 -13.35 13.58
N SER A 255 22.82 -14.40 13.83
CA SER A 255 22.87 -15.62 13.02
C SER A 255 22.04 -15.44 11.76
N SER A 256 22.66 -15.73 10.65
CA SER A 256 22.24 -15.83 9.25
C SER A 256 20.74 -15.99 8.93
N GLY A 257 20.27 -15.21 7.96
CA GLY A 257 19.27 -15.61 7.00
C GLY A 257 17.90 -14.96 7.07
N LEU A 258 17.82 -13.64 6.89
CA LEU A 258 16.62 -12.95 6.42
C LEU A 258 17.10 -11.75 5.58
N GLY A 259 16.88 -11.84 4.27
CA GLY A 259 17.23 -10.77 3.34
C GLY A 259 16.32 -9.55 3.51
N ARG A 260 16.57 -8.76 4.55
CA ARG A 260 15.96 -7.43 4.70
C ARG A 260 16.84 -6.44 3.96
N VAL A 261 16.42 -6.00 2.79
CA VAL A 261 17.01 -4.82 2.15
C VAL A 261 16.50 -3.60 2.94
N ARG A 262 17.30 -3.18 3.93
CA ARG A 262 17.14 -1.86 4.55
C ARG A 262 17.78 -0.85 3.62
N ALA A 263 17.00 -0.17 2.78
CA ALA A 263 17.48 1.01 2.10
C ALA A 263 17.76 2.10 3.16
N LYS A 264 19.05 2.39 3.40
CA LYS A 264 19.45 3.63 4.08
C LYS A 264 19.33 4.75 3.05
N LEU A 265 18.25 5.50 3.12
CA LEU A 265 17.94 6.64 2.24
C LEU A 265 19.04 7.71 2.22
N ALA A 266 19.90 7.78 3.24
CA ALA A 266 20.94 8.83 3.41
C ALA A 266 22.14 8.75 2.45
N SER A 267 22.24 7.80 1.51
CA SER A 267 23.43 7.63 0.63
C SER A 267 23.17 7.82 -0.86
N LEU A 268 21.95 8.20 -1.28
CA LEU A 268 21.58 8.28 -2.69
C LEU A 268 21.57 9.71 -3.27
N LEU A 269 21.93 10.72 -2.47
CA LEU A 269 21.99 12.13 -2.90
C LEU A 269 23.42 12.70 -2.84
N LYS A 270 24.45 11.95 -3.25
CA LYS A 270 25.77 12.49 -3.55
C LYS A 270 26.18 12.20 -4.97
#